data_aab1fac920946b141cb46bdeb0b243ca
#
_entry.id   aab1fac920946b141cb46bdeb0b243ca
#
_cell.length_a   1.000
_cell.length_b   1.000
_cell.length_c   1.000
_cell.angle_alpha   90.00
_cell.angle_beta   90.00
_cell.angle_gamma   90.00
#
_symmetry.space_group_name_H-M   'P 1'
#
loop_
_entity.id
_entity.type
_entity.pdbx_description
1 polymer ?
#
loop_
_entity_poly.entity_id
_entity_poly.type
_entity_poly.pdbx_seq_one_letter_code
_entity_poly.pdbx_strand_id
1 'polypeptide(L)'
;MKTFSYTAHSKQVLGDMHTPVSIYLKVRDMYPQSALMESSDYHAGENSLSFIALCPLASIGVNSGIVTASYPDNSRKEEPLTQSFTVEKAMNQFISQFQVTGENKNVCGLYGYTTF
;
A
#
# COMPACT_ATOMS: atom_id res chain seq x y z
N MET A 1 3.59 -15.07 16.06
CA MET A 1 3.43 -13.97 15.07
C MET A 1 1.95 -13.76 14.79
N LYS A 2 1.51 -12.51 14.84
CA LYS A 2 0.10 -12.20 14.58
C LYS A 2 -0.22 -12.33 13.08
N THR A 3 -1.43 -12.77 12.79
CA THR A 3 -1.93 -12.86 11.42
C THR A 3 -3.21 -12.04 11.32
N PHE A 4 -3.33 -11.23 10.27
CA PHE A 4 -4.48 -10.39 10.01
C PHE A 4 -5.15 -10.86 8.73
N SER A 5 -6.44 -11.15 8.81
CA SER A 5 -7.21 -11.69 7.68
C SER A 5 -8.23 -10.67 7.20
N TYR A 6 -8.30 -10.48 5.89
CA TYR A 6 -9.18 -9.53 5.26
C TYR A 6 -9.88 -10.16 4.07
N THR A 7 -11.10 -9.71 3.81
CA THR A 7 -11.83 -10.08 2.60
C THR A 7 -11.92 -8.84 1.71
N ALA A 8 -11.42 -8.96 0.49
CA ALA A 8 -11.47 -7.87 -0.47
C ALA A 8 -12.82 -7.89 -1.21
N HIS A 9 -13.43 -6.73 -1.31
CA HIS A 9 -14.65 -6.51 -2.06
C HIS A 9 -14.38 -5.50 -3.17
N SER A 10 -14.93 -5.70 -4.33
CA SER A 10 -14.75 -4.79 -5.44
C SER A 10 -16.08 -4.35 -6.02
N LYS A 11 -16.07 -3.14 -6.58
CA LYS A 11 -17.22 -2.58 -7.30
C LYS A 11 -16.69 -1.82 -8.50
N GLN A 12 -17.30 -2.02 -9.63
CA GLN A 12 -16.95 -1.32 -10.85
C GLN A 12 -17.98 -0.24 -11.13
N VAL A 13 -17.50 0.98 -11.38
CA VAL A 13 -18.38 2.12 -11.66
C VAL A 13 -17.87 2.85 -12.90
N LEU A 14 -18.76 3.59 -13.56
CA LEU A 14 -18.37 4.44 -14.68
C LEU A 14 -17.54 5.61 -14.18
N GLY A 15 -16.41 5.84 -14.83
CA GLY A 15 -15.48 6.91 -14.45
C GLY A 15 -15.20 7.91 -15.56
N ASP A 16 -16.08 8.02 -16.54
CA ASP A 16 -15.85 8.84 -17.73
C ASP A 16 -15.78 10.34 -17.44
N MET A 17 -16.29 10.76 -16.28
CA MET A 17 -16.25 12.17 -15.86
C MET A 17 -15.09 12.48 -14.92
N HIS A 18 -14.21 11.52 -14.67
CA HIS A 18 -13.14 11.68 -13.68
C HIS A 18 -11.81 11.23 -14.25
N THR A 19 -10.73 11.89 -13.80
CA THR A 19 -9.37 11.44 -14.04
C THR A 19 -8.77 10.98 -12.71
N PRO A 20 -7.71 10.15 -12.74
CA PRO A 20 -7.05 9.75 -11.49
C PRO A 20 -6.59 10.95 -10.66
N VAL A 21 -6.02 11.97 -11.29
CA VAL A 21 -5.56 13.17 -10.60
C VAL A 21 -6.74 13.91 -9.97
N SER A 22 -7.85 14.06 -10.68
CA SER A 22 -9.01 14.77 -10.16
C SER A 22 -9.61 14.07 -8.95
N ILE A 23 -9.66 12.75 -8.96
CA ILE A 23 -10.13 11.97 -7.82
C ILE A 23 -9.17 12.12 -6.65
N TYR A 24 -7.86 12.02 -6.90
CA TYR A 24 -6.86 12.14 -5.85
C TYR A 24 -6.92 13.50 -5.17
N LEU A 25 -7.08 14.57 -5.93
CA LEU A 25 -7.19 15.92 -5.37
C LEU A 25 -8.42 16.08 -4.46
N LYS A 26 -9.48 15.34 -4.75
CA LYS A 26 -10.68 15.35 -3.90
C LYS A 26 -10.50 14.58 -2.60
N VAL A 27 -9.74 13.48 -2.61
CA VAL A 27 -9.63 12.62 -1.44
C VAL A 27 -8.46 12.96 -0.52
N ARG A 28 -7.40 13.61 -1.02
CA ARG A 28 -6.19 13.85 -0.24
C ARG A 28 -6.43 14.73 0.99
N ASP A 29 -7.36 15.67 0.92
CA ASP A 29 -7.67 16.55 2.04
C ASP A 29 -8.47 15.82 3.12
N MET A 30 -9.28 14.84 2.73
CA MET A 30 -10.06 14.01 3.65
C MET A 30 -9.23 12.86 4.23
N TYR A 31 -8.28 12.38 3.45
CA TYR A 31 -7.44 11.22 3.80
C TYR A 31 -5.97 11.60 3.60
N PRO A 32 -5.34 12.23 4.61
CA PRO A 32 -3.95 12.70 4.47
C PRO A 32 -2.95 11.61 4.12
N GLN A 33 -3.20 10.37 4.58
CA GLN A 33 -2.37 9.22 4.23
C GLN A 33 -2.94 8.56 2.98
N SER A 34 -2.78 9.22 1.84
CA SER A 34 -3.21 8.70 0.55
C SER A 34 -2.07 8.84 -0.45
N ALA A 35 -2.14 8.05 -1.52
CA ALA A 35 -1.13 8.06 -2.56
C ALA A 35 -1.77 7.82 -3.91
N LEU A 36 -1.23 8.50 -4.92
CA LEU A 36 -1.59 8.28 -6.33
C LEU A 36 -0.39 7.66 -7.03
N MET A 37 -0.61 6.53 -7.69
CA MET A 37 0.40 5.85 -8.47
C MET A 37 -0.09 5.72 -9.89
N GLU A 38 0.64 6.32 -10.82
CA GLU A 38 0.32 6.31 -12.23
C GLU A 38 1.38 5.55 -13.01
N SER A 39 0.96 4.87 -14.07
CA SER A 39 1.88 4.24 -14.99
C SER A 39 2.62 5.32 -15.80
N SER A 40 3.93 5.20 -15.92
CA SER A 40 4.75 6.07 -16.74
C SER A 40 4.98 5.50 -18.15
N ASP A 41 4.33 4.40 -18.49
CA ASP A 41 4.49 3.77 -19.79
C ASP A 41 3.61 4.44 -20.84
N TYR A 42 4.22 5.32 -21.63
CA TYR A 42 3.52 6.06 -22.67
C TYR A 42 3.08 5.17 -23.84
N HIS A 43 3.59 3.95 -23.92
CA HIS A 43 3.24 3.00 -24.97
C HIS A 43 2.10 2.07 -24.57
N ALA A 44 1.72 2.06 -23.32
CA ALA A 44 0.69 1.17 -22.82
C ALA A 44 -0.71 1.56 -23.33
N GLY A 45 -0.94 2.82 -23.65
CA GLY A 45 -2.20 3.28 -24.19
C GLY A 45 -3.39 2.92 -23.29
N GLU A 46 -4.33 2.16 -23.85
CA GLU A 46 -5.57 1.81 -23.17
C GLU A 46 -5.36 0.84 -21.98
N ASN A 47 -4.19 0.21 -21.90
CA ASN A 47 -3.88 -0.75 -20.85
C ASN A 47 -3.19 -0.13 -19.64
N SER A 48 -2.94 1.18 -19.65
CA SER A 48 -2.32 1.82 -18.51
C SER A 48 -3.31 1.95 -17.38
N LEU A 49 -2.83 1.67 -16.15
CA LEU A 49 -3.65 1.70 -14.94
C LEU A 49 -3.06 2.69 -13.95
N SER A 50 -3.95 3.34 -13.22
CA SER A 50 -3.57 4.18 -12.10
C SER A 50 -4.21 3.65 -10.83
N PHE A 51 -3.52 3.80 -9.70
CA PHE A 51 -4.00 3.35 -8.40
C PHE A 51 -4.03 4.51 -7.44
N ILE A 52 -5.11 4.59 -6.67
CA ILE A 52 -5.21 5.54 -5.55
C ILE A 52 -5.40 4.70 -4.29
N ALA A 53 -4.44 4.82 -3.37
CA ALA A 53 -4.48 4.13 -2.09
C ALA A 53 -4.81 5.14 -1.00
N LEU A 54 -5.75 4.79 -0.13
CA LEU A 54 -6.17 5.64 0.98
C LEU A 54 -6.60 4.76 2.15
N CYS A 55 -6.67 5.36 3.34
CA CYS A 55 -7.04 4.66 4.57
C CYS A 55 -6.18 3.43 4.83
N PRO A 56 -4.86 3.58 5.03
CA PRO A 56 -4.00 2.42 5.25
C PRO A 56 -4.42 1.67 6.50
N LEU A 57 -4.40 0.33 6.41
CA LEU A 57 -4.70 -0.55 7.54
C LEU A 57 -3.47 -0.76 8.41
N ALA A 58 -2.30 -0.69 7.81
CA ALA A 58 -1.03 -0.91 8.48
C ALA A 58 0.06 -0.18 7.71
N SER A 59 1.21 0.01 8.35
CA SER A 59 2.33 0.67 7.71
C SER A 59 3.65 0.07 8.16
N ILE A 60 4.65 0.17 7.29
CA ILE A 60 6.01 -0.21 7.59
C ILE A 60 6.95 0.86 7.04
N GLY A 61 7.94 1.23 7.82
CA GLY A 61 8.92 2.21 7.39
C GLY A 61 10.30 1.89 7.93
N VAL A 62 11.32 2.42 7.28
CA VAL A 62 12.71 2.29 7.72
C VAL A 62 13.29 3.68 7.85
N ASN A 63 13.82 3.97 9.01
CA ASN A 63 14.46 5.25 9.28
C ASN A 63 15.65 5.03 10.21
N SER A 64 16.81 5.55 9.80
CA SER A 64 18.05 5.45 10.58
C SER A 64 18.39 4.01 10.97
N GLY A 65 18.16 3.08 10.04
CA GLY A 65 18.48 1.67 10.24
C GLY A 65 17.51 0.91 11.13
N ILE A 66 16.37 1.50 11.47
CA ILE A 66 15.36 0.86 12.31
C ILE A 66 14.07 0.70 11.50
N VAL A 67 13.57 -0.53 11.48
CA VAL A 67 12.28 -0.87 10.87
C VAL A 67 11.18 -0.65 11.89
N THR A 68 10.18 0.16 11.54
CA THR A 68 9.01 0.40 12.38
C THR A 68 7.78 -0.10 11.65
N ALA A 69 7.03 -1.01 12.26
CA ALA A 69 5.78 -1.52 11.71
C ALA A 69 4.63 -1.14 12.62
N SER A 70 3.53 -0.68 12.03
CA SER A 70 2.29 -0.38 12.72
C SER A 70 1.19 -1.29 12.19
N TYR A 71 0.44 -1.90 13.09
CA TYR A 71 -0.52 -2.94 12.75
C TYR A 71 -1.96 -2.48 12.97
N PRO A 72 -2.95 -3.17 12.36
CA PRO A 72 -4.35 -2.76 12.48
C PRO A 72 -4.92 -2.78 13.91
N ASP A 73 -4.28 -3.53 14.81
CA ASP A 73 -4.68 -3.58 16.21
C ASP A 73 -4.04 -2.48 17.07
N ASN A 74 -3.43 -1.47 16.40
CA ASN A 74 -2.71 -0.36 17.02
C ASN A 74 -1.40 -0.76 17.70
N SER A 75 -0.94 -1.98 17.52
CA SER A 75 0.38 -2.39 18.01
C SER A 75 1.48 -1.89 17.08
N ARG A 76 2.67 -1.69 17.63
CA ARG A 76 3.84 -1.28 16.88
C ARG A 76 5.00 -2.19 17.21
N LYS A 77 5.87 -2.38 16.23
CA LYS A 77 7.09 -3.16 16.41
C LYS A 77 8.25 -2.40 15.80
N GLU A 78 9.34 -2.28 16.55
CA GLU A 78 10.56 -1.67 16.07
C GLU A 78 11.69 -2.68 16.13
N GLU A 79 12.50 -2.75 15.08
CA GLU A 79 13.57 -3.74 15.00
C GLU A 79 14.72 -3.17 14.18
N PRO A 80 15.97 -3.25 14.68
CA PRO A 80 17.11 -2.74 13.92
C PRO A 80 17.45 -3.64 12.74
N LEU A 81 17.90 -3.03 11.65
CA LEU A 81 18.43 -3.76 10.51
C LEU A 81 19.78 -4.36 10.87
N THR A 82 19.99 -5.61 10.42
CA THR A 82 21.26 -6.33 10.61
C THR A 82 21.61 -7.03 9.30
N GLN A 83 22.76 -7.70 9.27
CA GLN A 83 23.15 -8.51 8.11
C GLN A 83 22.16 -9.64 7.87
N SER A 84 21.55 -10.18 8.91
CA SER A 84 20.56 -11.25 8.80
C SER A 84 19.12 -10.76 8.70
N PHE A 85 18.86 -9.48 9.03
CA PHE A 85 17.53 -8.88 8.94
C PHE A 85 17.60 -7.65 8.05
N THR A 86 17.45 -7.87 6.75
CA THR A 86 17.52 -6.83 5.73
C THR A 86 16.14 -6.20 5.51
N VAL A 87 16.13 -5.09 4.76
CA VAL A 87 14.87 -4.44 4.38
C VAL A 87 13.97 -5.41 3.63
N GLU A 88 14.54 -6.21 2.71
CA GLU A 88 13.77 -7.19 1.95
C GLU A 88 13.10 -8.22 2.87
N LYS A 89 13.83 -8.75 3.84
CA LYS A 89 13.28 -9.70 4.79
C LYS A 89 12.19 -9.07 5.66
N ALA A 90 12.41 -7.82 6.09
CA ALA A 90 11.42 -7.09 6.87
C ALA A 90 10.12 -6.91 6.11
N MET A 91 10.20 -6.51 4.84
CA MET A 91 9.03 -6.33 3.99
C MET A 91 8.28 -7.64 3.75
N ASN A 92 9.01 -8.72 3.45
CA ASN A 92 8.40 -10.03 3.21
C ASN A 92 7.73 -10.57 4.47
N GLN A 93 8.38 -10.41 5.62
CA GLN A 93 7.80 -10.82 6.89
C GLN A 93 6.53 -10.03 7.22
N PHE A 94 6.55 -8.73 6.97
CA PHE A 94 5.39 -7.87 7.19
C PHE A 94 4.21 -8.29 6.31
N ILE A 95 4.44 -8.48 5.01
CA ILE A 95 3.39 -8.86 4.07
C ILE A 95 2.82 -10.23 4.44
N SER A 96 3.66 -11.17 4.87
CA SER A 96 3.22 -12.52 5.20
C SER A 96 2.25 -12.58 6.38
N GLN A 97 2.18 -11.54 7.18
CA GLN A 97 1.24 -11.46 8.30
C GLN A 97 -0.19 -11.14 7.87
N PHE A 98 -0.38 -10.77 6.60
CA PHE A 98 -1.68 -10.38 6.07
C PHE A 98 -2.18 -11.43 5.10
N GLN A 99 -3.40 -11.92 5.32
CA GLN A 99 -4.07 -12.86 4.44
C GLN A 99 -5.30 -12.20 3.84
N VAL A 100 -5.36 -12.15 2.52
CA VAL A 100 -6.44 -11.48 1.80
C VAL A 100 -7.12 -12.50 0.89
N THR A 101 -8.44 -12.58 1.00
CA THR A 101 -9.29 -13.39 0.14
C THR A 101 -10.29 -12.47 -0.55
N GLY A 102 -11.06 -13.00 -1.50
CA GLY A 102 -12.14 -12.25 -2.13
C GLY A 102 -11.80 -11.77 -3.53
N GLU A 103 -12.49 -10.72 -3.96
CA GLU A 103 -12.44 -10.21 -5.33
C GLU A 103 -11.25 -9.26 -5.53
N ASN A 104 -10.59 -9.37 -6.68
CA ASN A 104 -9.51 -8.46 -7.08
C ASN A 104 -8.43 -8.29 -6.01
N LYS A 105 -8.13 -9.35 -5.28
CA LYS A 105 -7.13 -9.32 -4.21
C LYS A 105 -5.73 -8.96 -4.69
N ASN A 106 -5.49 -9.03 -5.99
CA ASN A 106 -4.19 -8.68 -6.59
C ASN A 106 -3.87 -7.19 -6.50
N VAL A 107 -4.86 -6.33 -6.23
CA VAL A 107 -4.59 -4.90 -6.00
C VAL A 107 -4.27 -4.61 -4.53
N CYS A 108 -4.41 -5.59 -3.65
CA CYS A 108 -4.05 -5.46 -2.25
C CYS A 108 -2.54 -5.67 -2.09
N GLY A 109 -1.89 -4.79 -1.36
CA GLY A 109 -0.45 -4.88 -1.16
C GLY A 109 0.10 -3.65 -0.46
N LEU A 110 1.40 -3.45 -0.57
CA LEU A 110 2.07 -2.29 -0.03
C LEU A 110 2.21 -1.22 -1.10
N TYR A 111 1.88 -0.01 -0.72
CA TYR A 111 2.03 1.18 -1.55
C TYR A 111 2.88 2.19 -0.79
N GLY A 112 3.90 2.71 -1.45
CA GLY A 112 4.79 3.63 -0.78
C GLY A 112 5.91 4.10 -1.68
N TYR A 113 6.97 4.58 -1.03
CA TYR A 113 8.13 5.11 -1.75
C TYR A 113 9.40 4.84 -0.96
N THR A 114 10.52 4.93 -1.66
CA THR A 114 11.85 4.92 -1.04
C THR A 114 12.59 6.19 -1.41
N THR A 115 13.41 6.66 -0.49
CA THR A 115 14.33 7.77 -0.77
C THR A 115 15.69 7.24 -1.20
N PHE A 116 16.44 8.07 -1.89
CA PHE A 116 17.79 7.73 -2.32
C PHE A 116 18.81 7.95 -1.20
#